data_7358fddf7f80cad12ded5b77d173bfb8
#
_entry.id   7358fddf7f80cad12ded5b77d173bfb8
#
_cell.length_a   1.000
_cell.length_b   1.000
_cell.length_c   1.000
_cell.angle_alpha   90.00
_cell.angle_beta   90.00
_cell.angle_gamma   90.00
#
_symmetry.space_group_name_H-M   'P 1'
#
loop_
_entity.id
_entity.type
_entity.pdbx_description
1 polymer ?
#
loop_
_entity_poly.entity_id
_entity_poly.type
_entity_poly.pdbx_seq_one_letter_code
_entity_poly.pdbx_strand_id
1 'polypeptide(L)'
;SPYALDTLRAEPTVASRPKGRAHTPSVDPAKVVFTFTYIPKIPEASSIVAIAIVFFLTITGLIAFRQAAPRVWALALSTATNEMAQPLYLLLLALGMFGVLLFGIYPFNTLGDDIRLLKDSGVTLIMVLGMLQAVWSAGTSVSEEIEGRTALTVLSKPVSRRSFILGKYAGIMLSVLVLFVIL
;
A
#
# COMPACT_ATOMS: atom_id res chain seq x y z
N SER A 1 -2.81 -10.10 -36.97
CA SER A 1 -2.34 -9.45 -35.74
C SER A 1 -1.21 -8.50 -36.06
N PRO A 2 -1.36 -7.19 -35.94
CA PRO A 2 -0.26 -6.27 -36.14
C PRO A 2 0.53 -6.24 -34.84
N TYR A 3 1.58 -7.03 -34.78
CA TYR A 3 2.60 -6.85 -33.76
C TYR A 3 3.32 -5.55 -34.08
N ALA A 4 3.10 -4.54 -33.24
CA ALA A 4 3.68 -3.24 -33.38
C ALA A 4 5.22 -3.35 -33.23
N LEU A 5 5.93 -3.26 -34.34
CA LEU A 5 7.40 -3.13 -34.41
C LEU A 5 7.88 -1.77 -33.88
N ASP A 6 6.96 -0.87 -33.52
CA ASP A 6 7.24 0.49 -33.07
C ASP A 6 7.88 0.60 -31.68
N THR A 7 8.11 -0.51 -30.98
CA THR A 7 8.72 -0.50 -29.64
C THR A 7 10.20 -0.91 -29.63
N LEU A 8 10.80 -1.14 -30.82
CA LEU A 8 12.22 -1.43 -30.92
C LEU A 8 13.01 -0.12 -31.02
N ARG A 9 13.40 0.45 -29.90
CA ARG A 9 14.35 1.57 -29.86
C ARG A 9 15.76 1.02 -29.93
N ALA A 10 16.38 1.10 -31.11
CA ALA A 10 17.79 0.85 -31.27
C ALA A 10 18.60 2.08 -30.86
N GLU A 11 19.27 2.04 -29.72
CA GLU A 11 20.27 3.07 -29.37
C GLU A 11 21.64 2.64 -29.89
N PRO A 12 22.28 3.37 -30.82
CA PRO A 12 23.63 3.08 -31.21
C PRO A 12 24.59 3.51 -30.10
N THR A 13 25.16 2.55 -29.41
CA THR A 13 26.24 2.82 -28.43
C THR A 13 27.51 3.11 -29.22
N VAL A 14 27.86 4.40 -29.37
CA VAL A 14 29.12 4.84 -29.92
C VAL A 14 30.21 4.56 -28.88
N ALA A 15 31.02 3.53 -29.13
CA ALA A 15 32.21 3.24 -28.33
C ALA A 15 33.16 4.45 -28.35
N SER A 16 33.54 4.95 -27.18
CA SER A 16 34.46 6.06 -26.98
C SER A 16 35.82 5.78 -27.63
N ARG A 17 36.21 6.70 -28.50
CA ARG A 17 37.45 6.65 -29.27
C ARG A 17 38.67 6.86 -28.38
N PRO A 18 39.66 5.98 -28.32
CA PRO A 18 40.92 6.26 -27.66
C PRO A 18 41.73 7.25 -28.53
N LYS A 19 42.18 8.36 -27.91
CA LYS A 19 43.14 9.30 -28.51
C LYS A 19 44.50 8.64 -28.60
N GLY A 20 45.01 8.46 -29.84
CA GLY A 20 46.43 8.22 -30.06
C GLY A 20 46.77 7.51 -31.34
N ARG A 21 47.44 8.25 -32.25
CA ARG A 21 48.23 7.89 -33.45
C ARG A 21 47.48 7.57 -34.72
N ALA A 22 47.84 8.39 -35.73
CA ALA A 22 47.50 8.24 -37.13
C ALA A 22 47.99 6.88 -37.66
N HIS A 23 47.08 5.95 -37.87
CA HIS A 23 47.22 4.83 -38.76
C HIS A 23 45.98 4.84 -39.66
N THR A 24 46.21 4.69 -40.94
CA THR A 24 45.18 4.55 -41.98
C THR A 24 44.09 3.60 -41.48
N PRO A 25 42.81 4.04 -41.46
CA PRO A 25 41.77 3.17 -40.99
C PRO A 25 41.54 2.08 -42.02
N SER A 26 41.99 0.87 -41.72
CA SER A 26 41.28 -0.31 -42.21
C SER A 26 39.86 -0.17 -41.65
N VAL A 27 38.91 0.03 -42.53
CA VAL A 27 37.49 0.08 -42.19
C VAL A 27 37.13 -1.31 -41.69
N ASP A 28 37.30 -1.53 -40.38
CA ASP A 28 36.71 -2.65 -39.73
C ASP A 28 35.20 -2.46 -39.82
N PRO A 29 34.45 -3.36 -40.45
CA PRO A 29 33.01 -3.23 -40.52
C PRO A 29 32.49 -3.12 -39.09
N ALA A 30 31.99 -1.94 -38.73
CA ALA A 30 31.46 -1.69 -37.41
C ALA A 30 30.50 -2.83 -37.05
N LYS A 31 30.88 -3.68 -36.11
CA LYS A 31 29.98 -4.68 -35.56
C LYS A 31 28.87 -3.93 -34.84
N VAL A 32 27.76 -3.72 -35.54
CA VAL A 32 26.54 -3.18 -34.93
C VAL A 32 25.96 -4.28 -34.08
N VAL A 33 26.18 -4.19 -32.77
CA VAL A 33 25.58 -5.09 -31.80
C VAL A 33 24.18 -4.55 -31.48
N PHE A 34 23.16 -5.18 -32.02
CA PHE A 34 21.79 -4.91 -31.67
C PHE A 34 21.47 -5.61 -30.35
N THR A 35 21.37 -4.86 -29.28
CA THR A 35 20.88 -5.39 -28.00
C THR A 35 19.37 -5.22 -27.97
N PHE A 36 18.63 -6.30 -28.12
CA PHE A 36 17.18 -6.31 -28.00
C PHE A 36 16.83 -6.35 -26.51
N THR A 37 16.41 -5.22 -25.96
CA THR A 37 15.84 -5.16 -24.60
C THR A 37 14.32 -5.32 -24.71
N TYR A 38 13.81 -6.42 -24.22
CA TYR A 38 12.35 -6.62 -24.14
C TYR A 38 11.79 -5.73 -23.05
N ILE A 39 11.09 -4.67 -23.46
CA ILE A 39 10.30 -3.83 -22.56
C ILE A 39 8.88 -4.39 -22.60
N PRO A 40 8.37 -5.00 -21.52
CA PRO A 40 7.00 -5.50 -21.52
C PRO A 40 6.04 -4.33 -21.76
N LYS A 41 5.10 -4.51 -22.68
CA LYS A 41 4.10 -3.51 -23.09
C LYS A 41 3.23 -3.03 -21.92
N ILE A 42 3.19 -3.81 -20.83
CA ILE A 42 2.48 -3.51 -19.60
C ILE A 42 3.43 -3.78 -18.42
N PRO A 43 4.26 -2.79 -18.04
CA PRO A 43 5.17 -2.94 -16.89
C PRO A 43 4.39 -3.15 -15.58
N GLU A 44 3.12 -2.76 -15.55
CA GLU A 44 2.24 -2.88 -14.38
C GLU A 44 1.67 -4.29 -14.16
N ALA A 45 1.81 -5.21 -15.11
CA ALA A 45 1.31 -6.59 -14.95
C ALA A 45 1.99 -7.33 -13.77
N SER A 46 3.26 -7.04 -13.50
CA SER A 46 3.96 -7.57 -12.33
C SER A 46 3.42 -7.03 -11.01
N SER A 47 2.95 -5.79 -11.01
CA SER A 47 2.36 -5.16 -9.82
C SER A 47 1.02 -5.78 -9.44
N ILE A 48 0.22 -6.21 -10.41
CA ILE A 48 -1.07 -6.89 -10.16
C ILE A 48 -0.82 -8.21 -9.43
N VAL A 49 0.17 -8.99 -9.89
CA VAL A 49 0.53 -10.25 -9.23
C VAL A 49 1.04 -10.01 -7.82
N ALA A 50 1.89 -9.00 -7.63
CA ALA A 50 2.40 -8.63 -6.30
C ALA A 50 1.26 -8.22 -5.34
N ILE A 51 0.32 -7.39 -5.79
CA ILE A 51 -0.86 -6.99 -5.00
C ILE A 51 -1.71 -8.21 -4.66
N ALA A 52 -1.96 -9.11 -5.61
CA ALA A 52 -2.73 -10.32 -5.36
C ALA A 52 -2.05 -11.23 -4.33
N ILE A 53 -0.73 -11.36 -4.38
CA ILE A 53 0.05 -12.14 -3.40
C ILE A 53 -0.06 -11.49 -2.01
N VAL A 54 0.13 -10.18 -1.90
CA VAL A 54 0.03 -9.46 -0.62
C VAL A 54 -1.37 -9.60 -0.03
N PHE A 55 -2.41 -9.45 -0.86
CA PHE A 55 -3.79 -9.62 -0.44
C PHE A 55 -4.08 -11.04 0.07
N PHE A 56 -3.61 -12.05 -0.67
CA PHE A 56 -3.75 -13.45 -0.26
C PHE A 56 -2.99 -13.76 1.05
N LEU A 57 -1.77 -13.24 1.20
CA LEU A 57 -0.98 -13.38 2.42
C LEU A 57 -1.66 -12.70 3.61
N THR A 58 -2.26 -11.53 3.40
CA THR A 58 -3.00 -10.80 4.45
C THR A 58 -4.21 -11.61 4.92
N ILE A 59 -5.02 -12.13 4.00
CA ILE A 59 -6.18 -12.96 4.34
C ILE A 59 -5.73 -14.23 5.07
N THR A 60 -4.72 -14.92 4.54
CA THR A 60 -4.20 -16.15 5.15
C THR A 60 -3.64 -15.87 6.54
N GLY A 61 -2.93 -14.76 6.72
CA GLY A 61 -2.43 -14.31 8.02
C GLY A 61 -3.55 -14.04 9.03
N LEU A 62 -4.63 -13.38 8.60
CA LEU A 62 -5.81 -13.14 9.45
C LEU A 62 -6.50 -14.45 9.86
N ILE A 63 -6.64 -15.39 8.93
CA ILE A 63 -7.23 -16.72 9.23
C ILE A 63 -6.32 -17.50 10.20
N ALA A 64 -5.02 -17.51 9.97
CA ALA A 64 -4.06 -18.15 10.84
C ALA A 64 -4.05 -17.53 12.26
N PHE A 65 -4.11 -16.21 12.34
CA PHE A 65 -4.21 -15.49 13.62
C PHE A 65 -5.50 -15.83 14.38
N ARG A 66 -6.63 -15.92 13.67
CA ARG A 66 -7.92 -16.36 14.24
C ARG A 66 -7.82 -17.76 14.84
N GLN A 67 -7.12 -18.68 14.17
CA GLN A 67 -6.97 -20.06 14.63
C GLN A 67 -5.97 -20.19 15.79
N ALA A 68 -4.86 -19.45 15.72
CA ALA A 68 -3.81 -19.51 16.72
C ALA A 68 -4.22 -18.89 18.07
N ALA A 69 -5.00 -17.81 18.04
CA ALA A 69 -5.37 -17.05 19.24
C ALA A 69 -6.85 -16.61 19.21
N PRO A 70 -7.82 -17.53 19.32
CA PRO A 70 -9.24 -17.21 19.15
C PRO A 70 -9.77 -16.19 20.18
N ARG A 71 -9.21 -16.18 21.39
CA ARG A 71 -9.58 -15.20 22.44
C ARG A 71 -9.10 -13.80 22.10
N VAL A 72 -7.86 -13.67 21.59
CA VAL A 72 -7.29 -12.39 21.15
C VAL A 72 -8.04 -11.90 19.92
N TRP A 73 -8.39 -12.79 19.00
CA TRP A 73 -9.18 -12.47 17.81
C TRP A 73 -10.58 -11.94 18.16
N ALA A 74 -11.30 -12.58 19.07
CA ALA A 74 -12.62 -12.12 19.49
C ALA A 74 -12.56 -10.70 20.10
N LEU A 75 -11.51 -10.44 20.91
CA LEU A 75 -11.29 -9.11 21.47
C LEU A 75 -10.90 -8.09 20.40
N ALA A 76 -10.03 -8.47 19.46
CA ALA A 76 -9.64 -7.62 18.35
C ALA A 76 -10.84 -7.24 17.46
N LEU A 77 -11.72 -8.21 17.17
CA LEU A 77 -12.91 -7.96 16.38
C LEU A 77 -13.89 -7.03 17.11
N SER A 78 -14.10 -7.23 18.41
CA SER A 78 -14.94 -6.35 19.23
C SER A 78 -14.39 -4.93 19.26
N THR A 79 -13.08 -4.77 19.43
CA THR A 79 -12.43 -3.45 19.40
C THR A 79 -12.56 -2.81 18.02
N ALA A 80 -12.29 -3.54 16.94
CA ALA A 80 -12.39 -3.02 15.59
C ALA A 80 -13.81 -2.57 15.25
N THR A 81 -14.85 -3.34 15.62
CA THR A 81 -16.24 -2.96 15.38
C THR A 81 -16.63 -1.73 16.17
N ASN A 82 -16.16 -1.59 17.40
CA ASN A 82 -16.39 -0.40 18.22
C ASN A 82 -15.74 0.84 17.61
N GLU A 83 -14.50 0.71 17.15
CA GLU A 83 -13.77 1.79 16.46
C GLU A 83 -14.45 2.23 15.15
N MET A 84 -14.92 1.27 14.34
CA MET A 84 -15.64 1.57 13.10
C MET A 84 -17.01 2.24 13.34
N ALA A 85 -17.61 2.02 14.49
CA ALA A 85 -18.88 2.66 14.88
C ALA A 85 -18.68 4.10 15.35
N GLN A 86 -17.46 4.55 15.61
CA GLN A 86 -17.19 5.92 16.04
C GLN A 86 -17.48 6.93 14.91
N PRO A 87 -18.07 8.09 15.23
CA PRO A 87 -18.42 9.09 14.23
C PRO A 87 -17.17 9.65 13.51
N LEU A 88 -16.03 9.69 14.18
CA LEU A 88 -14.78 10.14 13.57
C LEU A 88 -14.31 9.18 12.46
N TYR A 89 -14.43 7.87 12.67
CA TYR A 89 -14.08 6.86 11.65
C TYR A 89 -14.90 7.08 10.38
N LEU A 90 -16.22 7.26 10.54
CA LEU A 90 -17.12 7.51 9.41
C LEU A 90 -16.80 8.84 8.70
N LEU A 91 -16.42 9.87 9.47
CA LEU A 91 -16.02 11.16 8.93
C LEU A 91 -14.72 11.03 8.11
N LEU A 92 -13.70 10.33 8.62
CA LEU A 92 -12.45 10.09 7.91
C LEU A 92 -12.66 9.24 6.65
N LEU A 93 -13.53 8.23 6.73
CA LEU A 93 -13.91 7.42 5.59
C LEU A 93 -14.60 8.27 4.50
N ALA A 94 -15.58 9.09 4.89
CA ALA A 94 -16.28 9.97 3.96
C ALA A 94 -15.34 11.01 3.33
N LEU A 95 -14.46 11.61 4.14
CA LEU A 95 -13.46 12.56 3.67
C LEU A 95 -12.47 11.90 2.69
N GLY A 96 -12.02 10.68 2.99
CA GLY A 96 -11.13 9.92 2.12
C GLY A 96 -11.79 9.57 0.79
N MET A 97 -13.02 9.05 0.82
CA MET A 97 -13.79 8.74 -0.37
C MET A 97 -14.02 9.99 -1.23
N PHE A 98 -14.39 11.11 -0.60
CA PHE A 98 -14.56 12.39 -1.29
C PHE A 98 -13.24 12.87 -1.90
N GLY A 99 -12.14 12.79 -1.16
CA GLY A 99 -10.81 13.18 -1.65
C GLY A 99 -10.35 12.36 -2.85
N VAL A 100 -10.51 11.05 -2.81
CA VAL A 100 -10.17 10.16 -3.94
C VAL A 100 -11.02 10.47 -5.18
N LEU A 101 -12.33 10.70 -4.99
CA LEU A 101 -13.23 11.11 -6.08
C LEU A 101 -12.83 12.48 -6.65
N LEU A 102 -12.47 13.42 -5.79
CA LEU A 102 -12.08 14.76 -6.20
C LEU A 102 -10.79 14.73 -7.04
N PHE A 103 -9.81 13.92 -6.64
CA PHE A 103 -8.60 13.71 -7.44
C PHE A 103 -8.89 13.05 -8.79
N GLY A 104 -9.88 12.17 -8.88
CA GLY A 104 -10.29 11.55 -10.14
C GLY A 104 -11.00 12.50 -11.10
N ILE A 105 -11.72 13.50 -10.57
CA ILE A 105 -12.48 14.47 -11.39
C ILE A 105 -11.62 15.67 -11.78
N TYR A 106 -10.66 16.06 -10.95
CA TYR A 106 -9.82 17.23 -11.20
C TYR A 106 -8.80 16.92 -12.29
N PRO A 107 -8.87 17.61 -13.46
CA PRO A 107 -7.90 17.39 -14.52
C PRO A 107 -6.56 18.02 -14.10
N PHE A 108 -5.61 17.17 -13.76
CA PHE A 108 -4.22 17.61 -13.59
C PHE A 108 -3.69 17.95 -15.00
N ASN A 109 -3.42 19.22 -15.27
CA ASN A 109 -2.79 19.67 -16.53
C ASN A 109 -1.31 19.28 -16.57
N THR A 110 -1.02 17.99 -16.40
CA THR A 110 0.33 17.45 -16.48
C THR A 110 0.52 16.78 -17.83
N LEU A 111 1.62 17.08 -18.49
CA LEU A 111 1.99 16.65 -19.85
C LEU A 111 2.17 15.11 -19.97
N GLY A 112 1.18 14.31 -19.53
CA GLY A 112 1.15 12.86 -19.72
C GLY A 112 1.44 12.02 -18.47
N ASP A 113 1.72 12.61 -17.30
CA ASP A 113 1.98 11.90 -16.04
C ASP A 113 0.77 11.87 -15.07
N ASP A 114 -0.43 12.13 -15.58
CA ASP A 114 -1.67 12.26 -14.79
C ASP A 114 -1.95 11.04 -13.92
N ILE A 115 -1.73 9.84 -14.47
CA ILE A 115 -1.98 8.56 -13.75
C ILE A 115 -1.03 8.37 -12.57
N ARG A 116 0.23 8.78 -12.71
CA ARG A 116 1.21 8.69 -11.62
C ARG A 116 0.87 9.65 -10.49
N LEU A 117 0.51 10.88 -10.85
CA LEU A 117 0.14 11.92 -9.90
C LEU A 117 -1.13 11.54 -9.12
N LEU A 118 -2.12 10.96 -9.79
CA LEU A 118 -3.33 10.45 -9.18
C LEU A 118 -3.03 9.33 -8.16
N LYS A 119 -2.20 8.36 -8.55
CA LYS A 119 -1.80 7.27 -7.66
C LYS A 119 -1.05 7.78 -6.43
N ASP A 120 -0.09 8.68 -6.63
CA ASP A 120 0.74 9.21 -5.55
C ASP A 120 -0.07 10.06 -4.57
N SER A 121 -0.92 10.94 -5.09
CA SER A 121 -1.83 11.76 -4.27
C SER A 121 -2.86 10.90 -3.52
N GLY A 122 -3.42 9.89 -4.17
CA GLY A 122 -4.37 8.97 -3.55
C GLY A 122 -3.74 8.16 -2.41
N VAL A 123 -2.59 7.55 -2.64
CA VAL A 123 -1.87 6.80 -1.62
C VAL A 123 -1.46 7.69 -0.45
N THR A 124 -0.98 8.90 -0.73
CA THR A 124 -0.62 9.88 0.31
C THR A 124 -1.83 10.26 1.17
N LEU A 125 -2.98 10.52 0.54
CA LEU A 125 -4.22 10.83 1.25
C LEU A 125 -4.63 9.68 2.17
N ILE A 126 -4.68 8.45 1.65
CA ILE A 126 -5.05 7.25 2.42
C ILE A 126 -4.08 7.04 3.60
N MET A 127 -2.79 7.24 3.37
CA MET A 127 -1.76 7.10 4.40
C MET A 127 -1.96 8.13 5.53
N VAL A 128 -2.22 9.39 5.20
CA VAL A 128 -2.47 10.46 6.17
C VAL A 128 -3.75 10.18 6.98
N LEU A 129 -4.84 9.79 6.32
CA LEU A 129 -6.09 9.46 6.99
C LEU A 129 -5.96 8.23 7.89
N GLY A 130 -5.24 7.19 7.42
CA GLY A 130 -4.94 6.01 8.22
C GLY A 130 -4.11 6.33 9.46
N MET A 131 -3.15 7.24 9.34
CA MET A 131 -2.32 7.70 10.45
C MET A 131 -3.14 8.49 11.49
N LEU A 132 -4.02 9.38 11.03
CA LEU A 132 -4.95 10.11 11.90
C LEU A 132 -5.88 9.15 12.64
N GLN A 133 -6.46 8.17 11.92
CA GLN A 133 -7.30 7.14 12.53
C GLN A 133 -6.53 6.34 13.59
N ALA A 134 -5.33 5.90 13.30
CA ALA A 134 -4.53 5.11 14.23
C ALA A 134 -4.22 5.89 15.53
N VAL A 135 -3.84 7.15 15.41
CA VAL A 135 -3.52 8.00 16.56
C VAL A 135 -4.77 8.26 17.41
N TRP A 136 -5.89 8.57 16.76
CA TRP A 136 -7.16 8.80 17.45
C TRP A 136 -7.63 7.54 18.19
N SER A 137 -7.67 6.42 17.49
CA SER A 137 -8.09 5.13 18.01
C SER A 137 -7.24 4.69 19.20
N ALA A 138 -5.93 4.90 19.14
CA ALA A 138 -5.04 4.63 20.26
C ALA A 138 -5.37 5.53 21.48
N GLY A 139 -5.64 6.81 21.24
CA GLY A 139 -5.98 7.78 22.30
C GLY A 139 -7.33 7.45 22.98
N THR A 140 -8.38 7.22 22.20
CA THR A 140 -9.71 6.87 22.71
C THR A 140 -9.70 5.54 23.45
N SER A 141 -8.99 4.55 22.94
CA SER A 141 -8.86 3.24 23.56
C SER A 141 -8.24 3.31 24.97
N VAL A 142 -7.27 4.20 25.18
CA VAL A 142 -6.67 4.44 26.50
C VAL A 142 -7.62 5.23 27.41
N SER A 143 -8.29 6.25 26.89
CA SER A 143 -9.23 7.08 27.64
C SER A 143 -10.41 6.26 28.19
N GLU A 144 -11.00 5.40 27.35
CA GLU A 144 -12.08 4.50 27.75
C GLU A 144 -11.68 3.55 28.89
N GLU A 145 -10.43 3.11 28.96
CA GLU A 145 -9.94 2.26 30.04
C GLU A 145 -9.82 3.02 31.36
N ILE A 146 -9.39 4.27 31.30
CA ILE A 146 -9.21 5.10 32.49
C ILE A 146 -10.58 5.50 33.05
N GLU A 147 -11.50 5.95 32.20
CA GLU A 147 -12.83 6.45 32.61
C GLU A 147 -13.79 5.32 33.00
N GLY A 148 -13.75 4.20 32.26
CA GLY A 148 -14.68 3.09 32.41
C GLY A 148 -14.46 2.21 33.65
N ARG A 149 -13.37 2.41 34.44
CA ARG A 149 -12.96 1.51 35.51
C ARG A 149 -12.98 0.02 35.11
N THR A 150 -12.98 -0.23 33.80
CA THR A 150 -13.06 -1.58 33.22
C THR A 150 -11.84 -2.42 33.57
N ALA A 151 -10.74 -1.80 33.94
CA ALA A 151 -9.56 -2.47 34.48
C ALA A 151 -9.89 -3.34 35.73
N LEU A 152 -10.87 -2.94 36.55
CA LEU A 152 -11.28 -3.71 37.73
C LEU A 152 -12.18 -4.89 37.40
N THR A 153 -13.04 -4.76 36.37
CA THR A 153 -13.95 -5.83 35.95
C THR A 153 -13.26 -6.87 35.07
N VAL A 154 -12.24 -6.50 34.31
CA VAL A 154 -11.41 -7.42 33.53
C VAL A 154 -10.49 -8.27 34.42
N LEU A 155 -10.10 -7.76 35.60
CA LEU A 155 -9.32 -8.52 36.58
C LEU A 155 -10.10 -9.68 37.21
N SER A 156 -11.44 -9.66 37.15
CA SER A 156 -12.28 -10.76 37.67
C SER A 156 -12.42 -11.93 36.67
N LYS A 157 -12.07 -11.73 35.39
CA LYS A 157 -12.03 -12.79 34.38
C LYS A 157 -10.57 -13.24 34.12
N PRO A 158 -10.31 -14.54 33.90
CA PRO A 158 -8.96 -15.07 33.71
C PRO A 158 -8.41 -14.77 32.30
N VAL A 159 -8.41 -13.50 31.90
CA VAL A 159 -7.76 -13.04 30.66
C VAL A 159 -6.40 -12.46 31.02
N SER A 160 -5.34 -13.00 30.46
CA SER A 160 -4.00 -12.47 30.73
C SER A 160 -3.90 -11.00 30.24
N ARG A 161 -3.22 -10.14 31.00
CA ARG A 161 -3.00 -8.74 30.64
C ARG A 161 -2.38 -8.59 29.23
N ARG A 162 -1.49 -9.53 28.86
CA ARG A 162 -0.86 -9.57 27.55
C ARG A 162 -1.87 -9.80 26.42
N SER A 163 -2.79 -10.75 26.60
CA SER A 163 -3.82 -11.05 25.60
C SER A 163 -4.79 -9.89 25.41
N PHE A 164 -5.06 -9.14 26.46
CA PHE A 164 -5.91 -7.96 26.41
C PHE A 164 -5.26 -6.85 25.58
N ILE A 165 -4.01 -6.48 25.89
CA ILE A 165 -3.28 -5.43 25.17
C ILE A 165 -3.09 -5.81 23.69
N LEU A 166 -2.70 -7.08 23.43
CA LEU A 166 -2.56 -7.58 22.07
C LEU A 166 -3.87 -7.56 21.30
N GLY A 167 -4.98 -7.90 21.95
CA GLY A 167 -6.30 -7.87 21.33
C GLY A 167 -6.73 -6.45 20.95
N LYS A 168 -6.54 -5.47 21.83
CA LYS A 168 -6.81 -4.07 21.51
C LYS A 168 -5.94 -3.54 20.37
N TYR A 169 -4.64 -3.77 20.45
CA TYR A 169 -3.73 -3.38 19.38
C TYR A 169 -4.11 -4.00 18.04
N ALA A 170 -4.40 -5.30 18.02
CA ALA A 170 -4.84 -5.99 16.81
C ALA A 170 -6.19 -5.45 16.29
N GLY A 171 -7.10 -5.03 17.18
CA GLY A 171 -8.36 -4.40 16.80
C GLY A 171 -8.18 -3.05 16.11
N ILE A 172 -7.32 -2.19 16.66
CA ILE A 172 -6.98 -0.90 16.05
C ILE A 172 -6.33 -1.11 14.68
N MET A 173 -5.38 -2.03 14.59
CA MET A 173 -4.75 -2.37 13.30
C MET A 173 -5.77 -2.89 12.28
N LEU A 174 -6.75 -3.67 12.73
CA LEU A 174 -7.82 -4.17 11.86
C LEU A 174 -8.72 -3.03 11.34
N SER A 175 -9.09 -2.07 12.19
CA SER A 175 -9.91 -0.92 11.77
C SER A 175 -9.18 -0.04 10.74
N VAL A 176 -7.89 0.22 10.95
CA VAL A 176 -7.05 0.97 9.99
C VAL A 176 -6.89 0.19 8.68
N LEU A 177 -6.71 -1.14 8.76
CA LEU A 177 -6.62 -1.99 7.57
C LEU A 177 -7.91 -1.96 6.76
N VAL A 178 -9.07 -2.01 7.42
CA VAL A 178 -10.37 -1.92 6.73
C VAL A 178 -10.54 -0.56 6.06
N LEU A 179 -10.15 0.54 6.73
CA LEU A 179 -10.16 1.87 6.14
C LEU A 179 -9.28 1.93 4.88
N PHE A 180 -8.09 1.38 4.95
CA PHE A 180 -7.15 1.31 3.83
C PHE A 180 -7.68 0.48 2.64
N VAL A 181 -8.40 -0.59 2.91
CA VAL A 181 -8.97 -1.48 1.86
C VAL A 181 -10.19 -0.86 1.19
N ILE A 182 -10.96 -0.05 1.92
CA ILE A 182 -12.17 0.60 1.38
C ILE A 182 -11.80 1.82 0.53
N LEU A 183 -10.78 2.58 0.91
CA LEU A 183 -10.30 3.77 0.18
C LEU A 183 -9.37 3.41 -0.97
#